data_c37b3a1eefd6e1f18e6ec2699cc7ff43
#
_entry.id   c37b3a1eefd6e1f18e6ec2699cc7ff43
#
_cell.length_a   1.000
_cell.length_b   1.000
_cell.length_c   1.000
_cell.angle_alpha   90.00
_cell.angle_beta   90.00
_cell.angle_gamma   90.00
#
_symmetry.space_group_name_H-M   'P 1'
#
loop_
_entity.id
_entity.type
_entity.pdbx_description
1 polymer ?
#
loop_
_entity_poly.entity_id
_entity_poly.type
_entity_poly.pdbx_seq_one_letter_code
_entity_poly.pdbx_strand_id
1 'polypeptide(L)'
;NSNDSTDWFDAKLKEMGKSLNDITRYAEADGPAYQELAKLAPDVIFAPYGNMSAEIYKKLSDIAPVVTAPKGVGMFEVSWQQVVEQAGKMLGTPSAATKLIDETTKQLKEATSKYSNLAGASFIAGYFDVEKKTLGAYTAKDSRPQTFTDWGMVEAPYVTEHSKEAQSVFLS
;
A
#
# COMPACT_ATOMS: atom_id res chain seq x y z
N ASN A 1 13.72 5.27 11.40
CA ASN A 1 14.67 6.04 10.59
C ASN A 1 14.17 6.11 9.15
N SER A 2 14.13 7.34 8.58
CA SER A 2 13.74 7.57 7.16
C SER A 2 14.70 6.92 6.14
N ASN A 3 15.80 6.35 6.62
CA ASN A 3 16.82 5.71 5.80
C ASN A 3 16.72 4.18 5.79
N ASP A 4 15.81 3.59 6.54
CA ASP A 4 15.68 2.15 6.59
C ASP A 4 14.88 1.68 5.35
N SER A 5 15.38 0.63 4.74
CA SER A 5 14.70 -0.11 3.66
C SER A 5 14.21 -1.43 4.20
N THR A 6 13.45 -2.17 3.40
CA THR A 6 13.04 -3.53 3.73
C THR A 6 13.96 -4.53 3.03
N ASP A 7 14.24 -5.65 3.70
CA ASP A 7 15.14 -6.69 3.16
C ASP A 7 14.71 -7.18 1.77
N TRP A 8 13.39 -7.29 1.54
CA TRP A 8 12.87 -7.73 0.25
C TRP A 8 13.09 -6.69 -0.87
N PHE A 9 13.03 -5.38 -0.54
CA PHE A 9 13.30 -4.31 -1.50
C PHE A 9 14.79 -4.27 -1.86
N ASP A 10 15.67 -4.39 -0.85
CA ASP A 10 17.11 -4.43 -1.04
C ASP A 10 17.54 -5.65 -1.87
N ALA A 11 16.94 -6.82 -1.58
CA ALA A 11 17.17 -8.02 -2.37
C ALA A 11 16.80 -7.82 -3.84
N LYS A 12 15.65 -7.17 -4.09
CA LYS A 12 15.20 -6.89 -5.47
C LYS A 12 16.08 -5.89 -6.20
N LEU A 13 16.52 -4.83 -5.53
CA LEU A 13 17.49 -3.89 -6.10
C LEU A 13 18.80 -4.60 -6.49
N LYS A 14 19.30 -5.49 -5.62
CA LYS A 14 20.51 -6.26 -5.88
C LYS A 14 20.35 -7.20 -7.09
N GLU A 15 19.22 -7.87 -7.23
CA GLU A 15 18.92 -8.68 -8.43
C GLU A 15 18.96 -7.85 -9.71
N MET A 16 18.54 -6.58 -9.64
CA MET A 16 18.59 -5.62 -10.75
C MET A 16 19.98 -5.00 -10.95
N GLY A 17 21.00 -5.39 -10.19
CA GLY A 17 22.32 -4.77 -10.21
C GLY A 17 22.35 -3.35 -9.67
N LYS A 18 21.40 -3.00 -8.81
CA LYS A 18 21.22 -1.70 -8.17
C LYS A 18 21.41 -1.79 -6.66
N SER A 19 21.49 -0.63 -6.03
CA SER A 19 21.60 -0.49 -4.57
C SER A 19 20.79 0.72 -4.09
N LEU A 20 20.62 0.87 -2.79
CA LEU A 20 19.99 2.07 -2.20
C LEU A 20 20.74 3.37 -2.52
N ASN A 21 22.04 3.29 -2.81
CA ASN A 21 22.82 4.48 -3.20
C ASN A 21 22.46 5.02 -4.59
N ASP A 22 21.78 4.21 -5.40
CA ASP A 22 21.28 4.62 -6.73
C ASP A 22 19.94 5.35 -6.65
N ILE A 23 19.36 5.47 -5.43
CA ILE A 23 18.05 6.06 -5.19
C ILE A 23 18.20 7.24 -4.24
N THR A 24 17.78 8.44 -4.69
CA THR A 24 17.68 9.59 -3.79
C THR A 24 16.52 9.42 -2.82
N ARG A 25 16.79 9.57 -1.53
CA ARG A 25 15.82 9.43 -0.45
C ARG A 25 15.76 10.71 0.35
N TYR A 26 14.57 11.05 0.82
CA TYR A 26 14.30 12.24 1.62
C TYR A 26 13.27 11.92 2.71
N ALA A 27 13.26 12.74 3.77
CA ALA A 27 12.29 12.59 4.87
C ALA A 27 11.01 13.37 4.57
N GLU A 28 9.86 12.81 4.95
CA GLU A 28 8.53 13.40 4.81
C GLU A 28 7.81 13.52 6.16
N ALA A 29 8.54 13.83 7.23
CA ALA A 29 7.97 13.90 8.58
C ALA A 29 6.82 14.95 8.69
N ASP A 30 6.94 16.05 7.95
CA ASP A 30 5.99 17.15 7.95
C ASP A 30 5.20 17.30 6.63
N GLY A 31 5.08 16.21 5.87
CA GLY A 31 4.43 16.17 4.56
C GLY A 31 5.42 16.12 3.40
N PRO A 32 4.95 16.26 2.13
CA PRO A 32 5.81 16.10 0.97
C PRO A 32 6.96 17.11 0.92
N ALA A 33 8.16 16.62 0.66
CA ALA A 33 9.38 17.42 0.56
C ALA A 33 9.45 18.15 -0.79
N TYR A 34 8.59 19.14 -1.02
CA TYR A 34 8.41 19.82 -2.32
C TYR A 34 9.71 20.34 -2.94
N GLN A 35 10.60 20.94 -2.13
CA GLN A 35 11.86 21.49 -2.63
C GLN A 35 12.80 20.37 -3.10
N GLU A 36 12.87 19.27 -2.39
CA GLU A 36 13.70 18.12 -2.77
C GLU A 36 13.14 17.44 -4.02
N LEU A 37 11.82 17.27 -4.09
CA LEU A 37 11.14 16.75 -5.28
C LEU A 37 11.41 17.62 -6.51
N ALA A 38 11.29 18.94 -6.36
CA ALA A 38 11.55 19.87 -7.47
C ALA A 38 13.01 19.80 -7.96
N LYS A 39 13.98 19.66 -7.04
CA LYS A 39 15.41 19.48 -7.41
C LYS A 39 15.67 18.20 -8.18
N LEU A 40 14.91 17.13 -7.89
CA LEU A 40 15.03 15.86 -8.61
C LEU A 40 14.48 15.92 -10.04
N ALA A 41 13.66 16.94 -10.35
CA ALA A 41 13.01 17.12 -11.65
C ALA A 41 12.40 15.81 -12.19
N PRO A 42 11.48 15.16 -11.44
CA PRO A 42 10.95 13.87 -11.83
C PRO A 42 10.02 13.98 -13.04
N ASP A 43 9.96 12.95 -13.88
CA ASP A 43 9.01 12.85 -14.99
C ASP A 43 7.58 12.60 -14.48
N VAL A 44 7.42 11.98 -13.32
CA VAL A 44 6.14 11.65 -12.71
C VAL A 44 6.31 11.44 -11.20
N ILE A 45 5.27 11.78 -10.43
CA ILE A 45 5.17 11.52 -9.00
C ILE A 45 4.14 10.40 -8.80
N PHE A 46 4.56 9.27 -8.24
CA PHE A 46 3.68 8.12 -7.96
C PHE A 46 3.40 8.02 -6.46
N ALA A 47 2.18 8.33 -6.05
CA ALA A 47 1.76 8.40 -4.65
C ALA A 47 0.42 7.67 -4.40
N PRO A 48 0.32 6.34 -4.63
CA PRO A 48 -0.93 5.60 -4.55
C PRO A 48 -1.52 5.55 -3.13
N TYR A 49 -0.68 5.69 -2.11
CA TYR A 49 -1.07 5.69 -0.70
C TYR A 49 -0.92 7.07 -0.03
N GLY A 50 -0.66 8.10 -0.81
CA GLY A 50 -0.45 9.44 -0.28
C GLY A 50 -1.72 10.03 0.34
N ASN A 51 -1.56 10.76 1.46
CA ASN A 51 -2.63 11.60 2.00
C ASN A 51 -2.76 12.84 1.10
N MET A 52 -3.63 12.76 0.10
CA MET A 52 -3.70 13.70 -1.01
C MET A 52 -4.86 14.69 -0.84
N SER A 53 -4.61 15.81 -0.11
CA SER A 53 -5.53 16.94 -0.16
C SER A 53 -5.44 17.66 -1.52
N ALA A 54 -6.46 18.43 -1.87
CA ALA A 54 -6.45 19.22 -3.11
C ALA A 54 -5.26 20.19 -3.16
N GLU A 55 -4.84 20.72 -2.02
CA GLU A 55 -3.68 21.61 -1.91
C GLU A 55 -2.37 20.87 -2.17
N ILE A 56 -2.19 19.71 -1.53
CA ILE A 56 -1.02 18.84 -1.74
C ILE A 56 -0.94 18.42 -3.20
N TYR A 57 -2.05 17.94 -3.77
CA TYR A 57 -2.13 17.53 -5.17
C TYR A 57 -1.72 18.68 -6.11
N LYS A 58 -2.23 19.88 -5.87
CA LYS A 58 -1.89 21.05 -6.67
C LYS A 58 -0.39 21.35 -6.60
N LYS A 59 0.19 21.44 -5.41
CA LYS A 59 1.63 21.72 -5.22
C LYS A 59 2.53 20.66 -5.87
N LEU A 60 2.17 19.39 -5.78
CA LEU A 60 2.91 18.32 -6.44
C LEU A 60 2.74 18.39 -7.97
N SER A 61 1.54 18.71 -8.46
CA SER A 61 1.28 18.86 -9.91
C SER A 61 1.99 20.06 -10.53
N ASP A 62 2.36 21.06 -9.74
CA ASP A 62 3.21 22.18 -10.20
C ASP A 62 4.68 21.71 -10.43
N ILE A 63 5.09 20.54 -9.91
CA ILE A 63 6.42 19.95 -10.08
C ILE A 63 6.42 18.95 -11.25
N ALA A 64 5.50 17.96 -11.23
CA ALA A 64 5.38 16.92 -12.24
C ALA A 64 3.97 16.31 -12.24
N PRO A 65 3.56 15.58 -13.30
CA PRO A 65 2.32 14.82 -13.29
C PRO A 65 2.23 13.89 -12.07
N VAL A 66 1.07 13.86 -11.40
CA VAL A 66 0.85 13.07 -10.19
C VAL A 66 -0.11 11.93 -10.47
N VAL A 67 0.33 10.71 -10.15
CA VAL A 67 -0.52 9.51 -10.12
C VAL A 67 -0.78 9.15 -8.66
N THR A 68 -2.04 9.24 -8.24
CA THR A 68 -2.50 9.00 -6.86
C THR A 68 -3.64 7.98 -6.84
N ALA A 69 -4.18 7.69 -5.65
CA ALA A 69 -5.36 6.84 -5.50
C ALA A 69 -6.51 7.30 -6.42
N PRO A 70 -7.34 6.39 -6.93
CA PRO A 70 -8.53 6.74 -7.69
C PRO A 70 -9.46 7.66 -6.88
N LYS A 71 -10.24 8.51 -7.57
CA LYS A 71 -11.18 9.41 -6.91
C LYS A 71 -12.16 8.63 -6.01
N GLY A 72 -12.28 9.06 -4.77
CA GLY A 72 -13.19 8.46 -3.78
C GLY A 72 -12.59 7.26 -3.04
N VAL A 73 -11.34 6.90 -3.32
CA VAL A 73 -10.59 5.88 -2.59
C VAL A 73 -9.71 6.56 -1.54
N GLY A 74 -9.82 6.13 -0.30
CA GLY A 74 -9.05 6.69 0.82
C GLY A 74 -7.59 6.22 0.83
N MET A 75 -6.82 6.86 1.70
CA MET A 75 -5.45 6.44 1.97
C MET A 75 -5.43 4.99 2.47
N PHE A 76 -4.55 4.15 1.90
CA PHE A 76 -4.46 2.70 2.18
C PHE A 76 -5.70 1.86 1.80
N GLU A 77 -6.69 2.42 1.08
CA GLU A 77 -7.81 1.64 0.55
C GLU A 77 -7.53 1.08 -0.86
N VAL A 78 -6.43 1.48 -1.47
CA VAL A 78 -6.02 0.98 -2.80
C VAL A 78 -5.44 -0.43 -2.65
N SER A 79 -5.97 -1.40 -3.39
CA SER A 79 -5.42 -2.76 -3.38
C SER A 79 -4.04 -2.81 -4.05
N TRP A 80 -3.23 -3.82 -3.72
CA TRP A 80 -1.93 -4.00 -4.37
C TRP A 80 -2.07 -4.22 -5.89
N GLN A 81 -3.14 -4.88 -6.34
CA GLN A 81 -3.44 -5.06 -7.76
C GLN A 81 -3.65 -3.71 -8.45
N GLN A 82 -4.45 -2.82 -7.84
CA GLN A 82 -4.68 -1.48 -8.37
C GLN A 82 -3.39 -0.66 -8.41
N VAL A 83 -2.51 -0.79 -7.41
CA VAL A 83 -1.20 -0.12 -7.43
C VAL A 83 -0.34 -0.62 -8.58
N VAL A 84 -0.28 -1.93 -8.81
CA VAL A 84 0.47 -2.53 -9.92
C VAL A 84 -0.11 -2.11 -11.28
N GLU A 85 -1.44 -2.08 -11.42
CA GLU A 85 -2.10 -1.60 -12.64
C GLU A 85 -1.77 -0.13 -12.94
N GLN A 86 -1.85 0.73 -11.93
CA GLN A 86 -1.51 2.14 -12.07
C GLN A 86 -0.04 2.32 -12.48
N ALA A 87 0.87 1.60 -11.83
CA ALA A 87 2.28 1.60 -12.18
C ALA A 87 2.51 1.14 -13.63
N GLY A 88 1.85 0.06 -14.05
CA GLY A 88 1.94 -0.44 -15.41
C GLY A 88 1.42 0.55 -16.46
N LYS A 89 0.32 1.25 -16.18
CA LYS A 89 -0.20 2.32 -17.06
C LYS A 89 0.76 3.50 -17.12
N MET A 90 1.26 3.94 -15.97
CA MET A 90 2.21 5.06 -15.86
C MET A 90 3.50 4.79 -16.63
N LEU A 91 4.01 3.57 -16.56
CA LEU A 91 5.26 3.15 -17.24
C LEU A 91 5.07 2.69 -18.69
N GLY A 92 3.84 2.70 -19.22
CA GLY A 92 3.56 2.21 -20.57
C GLY A 92 3.68 0.69 -20.72
N THR A 93 3.60 -0.06 -19.62
CA THR A 93 3.75 -1.53 -19.59
C THR A 93 2.53 -2.25 -18.97
N PRO A 94 1.29 -1.98 -19.43
CA PRO A 94 0.09 -2.54 -18.82
C PRO A 94 0.03 -4.07 -18.89
N SER A 95 0.52 -4.67 -19.97
CA SER A 95 0.56 -6.13 -20.11
C SER A 95 1.49 -6.80 -19.09
N ALA A 96 2.61 -6.17 -18.76
CA ALA A 96 3.52 -6.66 -17.73
C ALA A 96 2.87 -6.57 -16.35
N ALA A 97 2.12 -5.51 -16.07
CA ALA A 97 1.35 -5.37 -14.84
C ALA A 97 0.29 -6.46 -14.68
N THR A 98 -0.51 -6.71 -15.72
CA THR A 98 -1.50 -7.80 -15.72
C THR A 98 -0.83 -9.15 -15.44
N LYS A 99 0.25 -9.46 -16.15
CA LYS A 99 0.99 -10.71 -15.96
C LYS A 99 1.50 -10.85 -14.52
N LEU A 100 2.06 -9.79 -13.95
CA LEU A 100 2.54 -9.80 -12.56
C LEU A 100 1.41 -10.07 -11.57
N ILE A 101 0.24 -9.45 -11.76
CA ILE A 101 -0.94 -9.67 -10.92
C ILE A 101 -1.39 -11.12 -10.99
N ASP A 102 -1.50 -11.68 -12.21
CA ASP A 102 -1.94 -13.06 -12.41
C ASP A 102 -0.97 -14.07 -11.77
N GLU A 103 0.33 -13.89 -12.02
CA GLU A 103 1.37 -14.74 -11.45
C GLU A 103 1.41 -14.69 -9.92
N THR A 104 1.32 -13.49 -9.35
CA THR A 104 1.30 -13.30 -7.88
C THR A 104 0.04 -13.92 -7.28
N THR A 105 -1.12 -13.68 -7.88
CA THR A 105 -2.39 -14.27 -7.42
C THR A 105 -2.35 -15.80 -7.48
N LYS A 106 -1.76 -16.37 -8.54
CA LYS A 106 -1.58 -17.82 -8.66
C LYS A 106 -0.66 -18.36 -7.56
N GLN A 107 0.49 -17.72 -7.33
CA GLN A 107 1.42 -18.11 -6.27
C GLN A 107 0.78 -18.06 -4.87
N LEU A 108 -0.01 -17.02 -4.59
CA LEU A 108 -0.76 -16.90 -3.34
C LEU A 108 -1.75 -18.06 -3.17
N LYS A 109 -2.53 -18.37 -4.21
CA LYS A 109 -3.46 -19.51 -4.18
C LYS A 109 -2.76 -20.86 -3.98
N GLU A 110 -1.64 -21.06 -4.65
CA GLU A 110 -0.83 -22.30 -4.50
C GLU A 110 -0.22 -22.39 -3.09
N ALA A 111 0.23 -21.28 -2.51
CA ALA A 111 0.74 -21.24 -1.15
C ALA A 111 -0.36 -21.55 -0.12
N THR A 112 -1.51 -20.90 -0.24
CA THR A 112 -2.62 -21.03 0.72
C THR A 112 -3.33 -22.38 0.60
N SER A 113 -3.35 -23.00 -0.58
CA SER A 113 -3.94 -24.34 -0.77
C SER A 113 -3.28 -25.43 0.07
N LYS A 114 -2.05 -25.19 0.52
CA LYS A 114 -1.32 -26.10 1.43
C LYS A 114 -1.82 -25.99 2.89
N TYR A 115 -2.61 -24.99 3.20
CA TYR A 115 -3.09 -24.67 4.54
C TYR A 115 -4.61 -24.63 4.56
N SER A 116 -5.26 -25.77 4.44
CA SER A 116 -6.73 -25.87 4.36
C SER A 116 -7.46 -25.26 5.57
N ASN A 117 -6.77 -25.13 6.71
CA ASN A 117 -7.28 -24.50 7.91
C ASN A 117 -7.38 -22.97 7.83
N LEU A 118 -6.82 -22.33 6.80
CA LEU A 118 -6.97 -20.89 6.58
C LEU A 118 -8.34 -20.54 5.99
N ALA A 119 -8.89 -21.42 5.15
CA ALA A 119 -10.19 -21.17 4.53
C ALA A 119 -11.29 -21.04 5.57
N GLY A 120 -11.94 -19.87 5.64
CA GLY A 120 -12.96 -19.55 6.63
C GLY A 120 -12.45 -19.27 8.05
N ALA A 121 -11.15 -19.33 8.29
CA ALA A 121 -10.60 -18.97 9.59
C ALA A 121 -10.81 -17.46 9.85
N SER A 122 -11.25 -17.13 11.06
CA SER A 122 -11.46 -15.74 11.45
C SER A 122 -10.15 -15.06 11.82
N PHE A 123 -9.99 -13.79 11.45
CA PHE A 123 -8.81 -13.00 11.78
C PHE A 123 -9.17 -11.57 12.22
N ILE A 124 -8.25 -10.94 12.94
CA ILE A 124 -8.21 -9.49 13.18
C ILE A 124 -6.81 -9.03 12.77
N ALA A 125 -6.74 -8.12 11.81
CA ALA A 125 -5.51 -7.38 11.51
C ALA A 125 -5.56 -6.05 12.27
N GLY A 126 -4.58 -5.79 13.12
CA GLY A 126 -4.67 -4.63 13.99
C GLY A 126 -3.32 -4.06 14.42
N TYR A 127 -3.39 -3.03 15.22
CA TYR A 127 -2.24 -2.37 15.84
C TYR A 127 -2.56 -1.99 17.29
N PHE A 128 -1.52 -1.91 18.09
CA PHE A 128 -1.64 -1.45 19.48
C PHE A 128 -1.17 0.00 19.56
N ASP A 129 -2.08 0.89 19.99
CA ASP A 129 -1.73 2.28 20.31
C ASP A 129 -1.22 2.32 21.75
N VAL A 130 0.10 2.45 21.89
CA VAL A 130 0.78 2.41 23.19
C VAL A 130 0.39 3.59 24.06
N GLU A 131 0.18 4.77 23.49
CA GLU A 131 -0.15 5.99 24.23
C GLU A 131 -1.58 5.91 24.78
N LYS A 132 -2.52 5.50 23.95
CA LYS A 132 -3.93 5.35 24.33
C LYS A 132 -4.23 4.03 25.01
N LYS A 133 -3.29 3.07 24.99
CA LYS A 133 -3.48 1.69 25.50
C LYS A 133 -4.69 1.01 24.90
N THR A 134 -4.93 1.23 23.62
CA THR A 134 -6.06 0.68 22.88
C THR A 134 -5.57 -0.22 21.75
N LEU A 135 -6.36 -1.22 21.41
CA LEU A 135 -6.16 -2.05 20.23
C LEU A 135 -7.03 -1.48 19.09
N GLY A 136 -6.42 -1.10 17.98
CA GLY A 136 -7.13 -0.74 16.77
C GLY A 136 -7.15 -1.92 15.79
N ALA A 137 -8.27 -2.18 15.13
CA ALA A 137 -8.36 -3.14 14.05
C ALA A 137 -8.59 -2.42 12.73
N TYR A 138 -7.86 -2.84 11.71
CA TYR A 138 -8.12 -2.41 10.33
C TYR A 138 -9.35 -3.15 9.81
N THR A 139 -10.14 -2.48 8.99
CA THR A 139 -11.36 -3.05 8.39
C THR A 139 -11.09 -3.50 6.95
N ALA A 140 -12.03 -4.22 6.36
CA ALA A 140 -11.94 -4.68 4.98
C ALA A 140 -11.74 -3.54 3.94
N LYS A 141 -11.93 -2.27 4.31
CA LYS A 141 -11.60 -1.13 3.46
C LYS A 141 -10.10 -0.87 3.35
N ASP A 142 -9.33 -1.27 4.34
CA ASP A 142 -7.89 -1.10 4.35
C ASP A 142 -7.19 -2.21 3.56
N SER A 143 -6.17 -1.86 2.79
CA SER A 143 -5.43 -2.83 1.97
C SER A 143 -4.67 -3.88 2.78
N ARG A 144 -4.36 -3.60 4.04
CA ARG A 144 -3.58 -4.52 4.90
C ARG A 144 -4.33 -5.81 5.23
N PRO A 145 -5.60 -5.79 5.68
CA PRO A 145 -6.38 -7.01 5.87
C PRO A 145 -6.76 -7.73 4.56
N GLN A 146 -6.76 -7.05 3.42
CA GLN A 146 -7.08 -7.67 2.13
C GLN A 146 -6.19 -8.89 1.82
N THR A 147 -4.94 -8.88 2.25
CA THR A 147 -4.04 -10.03 2.08
C THR A 147 -4.61 -11.30 2.75
N PHE A 148 -5.21 -11.18 3.92
CA PHE A 148 -5.79 -12.32 4.64
C PHE A 148 -7.10 -12.79 3.99
N THR A 149 -7.90 -11.88 3.47
CA THR A 149 -9.11 -12.24 2.71
C THR A 149 -8.77 -12.89 1.37
N ASP A 150 -7.70 -12.46 0.70
CA ASP A 150 -7.18 -13.12 -0.51
C ASP A 150 -6.71 -14.56 -0.21
N TRP A 151 -6.38 -14.87 1.03
CA TRP A 151 -6.06 -16.23 1.50
C TRP A 151 -7.29 -17.05 1.88
N GLY A 152 -8.50 -16.50 1.72
CA GLY A 152 -9.76 -17.16 2.06
C GLY A 152 -10.14 -17.08 3.53
N MET A 153 -9.45 -16.27 4.32
CA MET A 153 -9.82 -16.00 5.71
C MET A 153 -10.97 -14.99 5.79
N VAL A 154 -11.62 -14.90 6.93
CA VAL A 154 -12.79 -14.05 7.17
C VAL A 154 -12.47 -13.05 8.28
N GLU A 155 -12.74 -11.78 8.05
CA GLU A 155 -12.61 -10.77 9.10
C GLU A 155 -13.55 -11.09 10.26
N ALA A 156 -13.08 -10.92 11.50
CA ALA A 156 -13.88 -11.22 12.68
C ALA A 156 -15.18 -10.42 12.69
N PRO A 157 -16.34 -11.04 13.00
CA PRO A 157 -17.64 -10.38 12.97
C PRO A 157 -17.70 -9.09 13.77
N TYR A 158 -17.01 -9.03 14.91
CA TYR A 158 -16.93 -7.83 15.72
C TYR A 158 -16.38 -6.63 14.92
N VAL A 159 -15.34 -6.83 14.11
CA VAL A 159 -14.76 -5.75 13.29
C VAL A 159 -15.74 -5.30 12.21
N THR A 160 -16.37 -6.24 11.50
CA THR A 160 -17.34 -5.92 10.44
C THR A 160 -18.58 -5.22 10.96
N GLU A 161 -19.09 -5.62 12.12
CA GLU A 161 -20.27 -5.03 12.77
C GLU A 161 -20.03 -3.60 13.27
N HIS A 162 -18.80 -3.29 13.70
CA HIS A 162 -18.47 -1.99 14.28
C HIS A 162 -17.75 -1.05 13.31
N SER A 163 -17.34 -1.54 12.15
CA SER A 163 -16.57 -0.74 11.18
C SER A 163 -17.38 0.38 10.51
N LYS A 164 -18.68 0.20 10.30
CA LYS A 164 -19.60 1.18 9.66
C LYS A 164 -18.96 1.98 8.53
N GLU A 165 -18.20 1.54 7.69
CA GLU A 165 -17.46 2.31 6.69
C GLU A 165 -16.14 2.96 7.15
N ALA A 166 -15.74 2.81 8.40
CA ALA A 166 -14.44 3.29 8.86
C ALA A 166 -13.30 2.40 8.35
N GLN A 167 -12.14 2.98 8.14
CA GLN A 167 -10.92 2.25 7.76
C GLN A 167 -10.35 1.45 8.94
N SER A 168 -10.61 1.89 10.16
CA SER A 168 -10.21 1.19 11.39
C SER A 168 -11.22 1.42 12.51
N VAL A 169 -11.30 0.47 13.44
CA VAL A 169 -12.12 0.55 14.66
C VAL A 169 -11.25 0.30 15.89
N PHE A 170 -11.60 0.91 17.01
CA PHE A 170 -10.96 0.62 18.28
C PHE A 170 -11.71 -0.51 18.99
N LEU A 171 -10.95 -1.48 19.47
CA LEU A 171 -11.45 -2.59 20.27
C LEU A 171 -11.35 -2.19 21.74
N SER A 172 -12.49 -2.08 22.38
CA SER A 172 -12.60 -1.78 23.83
C SER A 172 -12.71 -3.04 24.66
#